data_bbf48e9de46d940fdc03f0899ebeddf0
#
_entry.id   bbf48e9de46d940fdc03f0899ebeddf0
#
_cell.length_a   1.000
_cell.length_b   1.000
_cell.length_c   1.000
_cell.angle_alpha   90.00
_cell.angle_beta   90.00
_cell.angle_gamma   90.00
#
_symmetry.space_group_name_H-M   'P 1'
#
loop_
_entity.id
_entity.type
_entity.pdbx_description
1 polymer ?
#
loop_
_entity_poly.entity_id
_entity_poly.type
_entity_poly.pdbx_seq_one_letter_code
_entity_poly.pdbx_strand_id
1 'polypeptide(L)'
;MALVLSRKPAILLENDGDYRQIIFEGKTVTKSLFADIENCAEFTKVTIPENVVGVRGDAFEEFVNLQEAEILGYVEGVERSLGTVATLDIDWKDPAVLAEHLRSGCYVEIKRAMSWRDWN
;
A
#
# COMPACT_ATOMS: atom_id res chain seq x y z
N MET A 1 -4.55 -15.07 -0.64
CA MET A 1 -4.35 -14.52 0.72
C MET A 1 -4.25 -12.99 0.65
N ALA A 2 -4.81 -12.30 1.60
CA ALA A 2 -4.80 -10.85 1.67
C ALA A 2 -3.84 -10.36 2.75
N LEU A 3 -3.12 -9.28 2.48
CA LEU A 3 -2.28 -8.60 3.45
C LEU A 3 -2.96 -7.30 3.85
N VAL A 4 -3.24 -7.15 5.14
CA VAL A 4 -3.90 -5.96 5.67
C VAL A 4 -2.93 -5.21 6.57
N LEU A 5 -2.52 -4.02 6.13
CA LEU A 5 -1.74 -3.10 6.96
C LEU A 5 -2.74 -2.16 7.64
N SER A 6 -2.61 -1.99 8.94
CA SER A 6 -3.52 -1.13 9.69
C SER A 6 -2.83 -0.47 10.86
N ARG A 7 -3.32 0.70 11.26
CA ARG A 7 -2.78 1.43 12.42
C ARG A 7 -3.11 0.75 13.74
N LYS A 8 -4.27 0.10 13.79
CA LYS A 8 -4.77 -0.52 14.99
C LYS A 8 -5.22 -1.94 14.69
N PRO A 9 -5.19 -2.84 15.67
CA PRO A 9 -5.77 -4.16 15.48
C PRO A 9 -7.22 -4.01 15.04
N ALA A 10 -7.55 -4.58 13.91
CA ALA A 10 -8.92 -4.56 13.39
C ALA A 10 -9.51 -5.95 13.54
N ILE A 11 -10.77 -5.99 13.99
CA ILE A 11 -11.52 -7.22 13.99
C ILE A 11 -12.17 -7.34 12.63
N LEU A 12 -11.67 -8.24 11.81
CA LEU A 12 -12.30 -8.54 10.54
C LEU A 12 -13.36 -9.59 10.79
N LEU A 13 -14.60 -9.17 10.66
CA LEU A 13 -15.75 -10.02 10.99
C LEU A 13 -16.09 -11.02 9.90
N GLU A 14 -15.58 -10.81 8.71
CA GLU A 14 -15.86 -11.67 7.58
C GLU A 14 -14.58 -12.34 7.11
N ASN A 15 -14.62 -13.66 7.05
CA ASN A 15 -13.52 -14.45 6.57
C ASN A 15 -13.76 -14.85 5.13
N ASP A 16 -13.57 -13.91 4.21
CA ASP A 16 -13.65 -14.19 2.80
C ASP A 16 -12.32 -14.71 2.26
N GLY A 17 -11.67 -15.55 3.04
CA GLY A 17 -10.39 -16.11 2.70
C GLY A 17 -9.35 -15.83 3.76
N ASP A 18 -8.15 -16.34 3.53
CA ASP A 18 -7.05 -16.16 4.46
C ASP A 18 -6.48 -14.75 4.34
N TYR A 19 -6.14 -14.17 5.49
CA TYR A 19 -5.48 -12.89 5.52
C TYR A 19 -4.44 -12.83 6.62
N ARG A 20 -3.52 -11.90 6.50
CA ARG A 20 -2.54 -11.59 7.52
C ARG A 20 -2.59 -10.09 7.80
N GLN A 21 -2.66 -9.72 9.06
CA GLN A 21 -2.69 -8.34 9.49
C GLN A 21 -1.33 -7.94 10.07
N ILE A 22 -0.85 -6.76 9.66
CA ILE A 22 0.37 -6.17 10.21
C ILE A 22 0.01 -4.79 10.74
N ILE A 23 0.35 -4.54 12.00
CA ILE A 23 0.14 -3.23 12.60
C ILE A 23 1.28 -2.32 12.15
N PHE A 24 0.92 -1.22 11.50
CA PHE A 24 1.89 -0.28 10.97
C PHE A 24 1.42 1.15 11.21
N GLU A 25 2.19 1.87 11.98
CA GLU A 25 1.89 3.27 12.33
C GLU A 25 2.80 4.26 11.60
N GLY A 26 3.71 3.77 10.77
CA GLY A 26 4.61 4.62 10.01
C GLY A 26 3.94 5.28 8.82
N LYS A 27 4.68 6.14 8.14
CA LYS A 27 4.20 6.86 6.96
C LYS A 27 4.68 6.28 5.65
N THR A 28 5.78 5.53 5.66
CA THR A 28 6.38 4.97 4.46
C THR A 28 6.54 3.47 4.60
N VAL A 29 5.96 2.73 3.68
CA VAL A 29 6.10 1.28 3.65
C VAL A 29 7.44 0.93 3.03
N THR A 30 8.21 0.08 3.73
CA THR A 30 9.54 -0.36 3.28
C THR A 30 9.59 -1.88 3.22
N LYS A 31 10.56 -2.41 2.50
CA LYS A 31 10.76 -3.84 2.38
C LYS A 31 10.98 -4.52 3.75
N SER A 32 11.63 -3.83 4.67
CA SER A 32 11.91 -4.37 6.00
C SER A 32 10.65 -4.69 6.80
N LEU A 33 9.53 -4.05 6.51
CA LEU A 33 8.25 -4.35 7.14
C LEU A 33 7.83 -5.80 6.89
N PHE A 34 8.22 -6.36 5.77
CA PHE A 34 7.84 -7.71 5.34
C PHE A 34 8.94 -8.74 5.52
N ALA A 35 9.99 -8.41 6.26
CA ALA A 35 11.13 -9.30 6.43
C ALA A 35 10.77 -10.64 7.09
N ASP A 36 9.75 -10.64 7.94
CA ASP A 36 9.32 -11.83 8.65
C ASP A 36 8.30 -12.68 7.85
N ILE A 37 7.92 -12.22 6.68
CA ILE A 37 6.95 -12.94 5.84
C ILE A 37 7.71 -13.85 4.88
N GLU A 38 7.46 -15.16 5.00
CA GLU A 38 8.13 -16.13 4.14
C GLU A 38 7.37 -16.45 2.86
N ASN A 39 6.07 -16.15 2.84
CA ASN A 39 5.19 -16.55 1.77
C ASN A 39 4.62 -15.37 0.99
N CYS A 40 5.45 -14.38 0.68
CA CYS A 40 5.01 -13.17 -0.02
C CYS A 40 4.28 -13.46 -1.34
N ALA A 41 4.69 -14.51 -2.05
CA ALA A 41 4.06 -14.87 -3.32
C ALA A 41 2.62 -15.39 -3.19
N GLU A 42 2.18 -15.72 -1.99
CA GLU A 42 0.80 -16.17 -1.76
C GLU A 42 -0.19 -15.00 -1.61
N PHE A 43 0.32 -13.79 -1.44
CA PHE A 43 -0.53 -12.62 -1.27
C PHE A 43 -0.94 -12.07 -2.62
N THR A 44 -2.25 -11.95 -2.83
CA THR A 44 -2.81 -11.42 -4.07
C THR A 44 -3.46 -10.06 -3.87
N LYS A 45 -3.69 -9.66 -2.62
CA LYS A 45 -4.31 -8.38 -2.28
C LYS A 45 -3.60 -7.73 -1.12
N VAL A 46 -3.48 -6.40 -1.16
CA VAL A 46 -2.95 -5.61 -0.05
C VAL A 46 -3.86 -4.44 0.25
N THR A 47 -4.02 -4.12 1.54
CA THR A 47 -4.74 -2.93 2.00
C THR A 47 -3.74 -2.01 2.69
N ILE A 48 -3.70 -0.76 2.26
CA ILE A 48 -2.79 0.27 2.76
C ILE A 48 -3.58 1.23 3.63
N PRO A 49 -3.17 1.45 4.89
CA PRO A 49 -3.94 2.27 5.82
C PRO A 49 -3.80 3.77 5.56
N GLU A 50 -4.67 4.54 6.20
CA GLU A 50 -4.78 5.97 6.01
C GLU A 50 -3.58 6.81 6.46
N ASN A 51 -2.66 6.22 7.24
CA ASN A 51 -1.46 6.93 7.70
C ASN A 51 -0.29 6.85 6.70
N VAL A 52 -0.37 6.00 5.70
CA VAL A 52 0.71 5.79 4.75
C VAL A 52 0.67 6.85 3.65
N VAL A 53 1.80 7.51 3.42
CA VAL A 53 1.96 8.52 2.37
C VAL A 53 2.98 8.13 1.32
N GLY A 54 3.67 7.01 1.49
CA GLY A 54 4.64 6.58 0.51
C GLY A 54 4.90 5.08 0.59
N VAL A 55 5.29 4.50 -0.53
CA VAL A 55 5.69 3.09 -0.63
C VAL A 55 7.00 3.03 -1.40
N ARG A 56 8.03 2.48 -0.76
CA ARG A 56 9.35 2.34 -1.39
C ARG A 56 9.27 1.40 -2.57
N GLY A 57 10.11 1.66 -3.55
CA GLY A 57 10.07 0.89 -4.79
C GLY A 57 10.29 -0.61 -4.63
N ASP A 58 11.04 -1.01 -3.62
CA ASP A 58 11.32 -2.42 -3.35
C ASP A 58 10.38 -3.07 -2.33
N ALA A 59 9.43 -2.30 -1.78
CA ALA A 59 8.60 -2.79 -0.68
C ALA A 59 7.80 -4.06 -1.04
N PHE A 60 7.23 -4.10 -2.23
CA PHE A 60 6.44 -5.24 -2.68
C PHE A 60 7.14 -6.09 -3.75
N GLU A 61 8.44 -6.02 -3.79
CA GLU A 61 9.26 -6.74 -4.75
C GLU A 61 9.02 -8.25 -4.75
N GLU A 62 8.82 -8.82 -3.58
CA GLU A 62 8.61 -10.25 -3.43
C GLU A 62 7.15 -10.70 -3.55
N PHE A 63 6.23 -9.74 -3.65
CA PHE A 63 4.80 -10.01 -3.79
C PHE A 63 4.45 -10.20 -5.26
N VAL A 64 5.05 -11.22 -5.87
CA VAL A 64 5.00 -11.43 -7.33
C VAL A 64 3.61 -11.73 -7.88
N ASN A 65 2.69 -12.16 -7.04
CA ASN A 65 1.32 -12.48 -7.44
C ASN A 65 0.30 -11.44 -7.00
N LEU A 66 0.76 -10.28 -6.53
CA LEU A 66 -0.13 -9.22 -6.11
C LEU A 66 -0.96 -8.70 -7.30
N GLN A 67 -2.27 -8.77 -7.17
CA GLN A 67 -3.21 -8.42 -8.24
C GLN A 67 -4.11 -7.25 -7.89
N GLU A 68 -4.31 -6.98 -6.61
CA GLU A 68 -5.19 -5.93 -6.15
C GLU A 68 -4.56 -5.16 -5.00
N ALA A 69 -4.74 -3.84 -5.00
CA ALA A 69 -4.30 -3.00 -3.90
C ALA A 69 -5.36 -1.95 -3.62
N GLU A 70 -5.56 -1.65 -2.34
CA GLU A 70 -6.54 -0.67 -1.90
C GLU A 70 -5.88 0.29 -0.92
N ILE A 71 -6.19 1.57 -1.05
CA ILE A 71 -5.69 2.62 -0.17
C ILE A 71 -6.86 3.20 0.61
N LEU A 72 -6.75 3.19 1.93
CA LEU A 72 -7.77 3.74 2.81
C LEU A 72 -7.51 5.22 3.10
N GLY A 73 -8.57 5.94 3.47
CA GLY A 73 -8.50 7.34 3.87
C GLY A 73 -8.78 8.32 2.74
N TYR A 74 -8.54 9.59 3.01
CA TYR A 74 -8.76 10.66 2.04
C TYR A 74 -7.56 10.79 1.13
N VAL A 75 -7.70 10.37 -0.11
CA VAL A 75 -6.63 10.37 -1.10
C VAL A 75 -6.97 11.35 -2.21
N GLU A 76 -6.08 12.31 -2.46
CA GLU A 76 -6.23 13.25 -3.57
C GLU A 76 -5.61 12.71 -4.85
N GLY A 77 -4.56 11.93 -4.72
CA GLY A 77 -3.88 11.37 -5.87
C GLY A 77 -2.79 10.41 -5.47
N VAL A 78 -2.35 9.62 -6.43
CA VAL A 78 -1.24 8.67 -6.25
C VAL A 78 -0.33 8.82 -7.45
N GLU A 79 0.96 8.97 -7.21
CA GLU A 79 1.95 9.14 -8.26
C GLU A 79 3.09 8.15 -8.13
N ARG A 80 3.62 7.72 -9.24
CA ARG A 80 4.81 6.88 -9.30
C ARG A 80 5.99 7.72 -9.79
N SER A 81 7.07 7.71 -9.03
CA SER A 81 8.28 8.40 -9.42
C SER A 81 9.16 7.51 -10.29
N LEU A 82 9.55 8.03 -11.45
CA LEU A 82 10.46 7.36 -12.37
C LEU A 82 11.87 7.95 -12.22
N GLY A 83 12.45 7.76 -11.07
CA GLY A 83 13.77 8.35 -10.77
C GLY A 83 13.63 9.83 -10.44
N THR A 84 14.52 10.68 -10.97
CA THR A 84 14.56 12.09 -10.62
C THR A 84 13.78 13.00 -11.55
N VAL A 85 13.22 12.50 -12.66
CA VAL A 85 12.82 13.34 -13.78
C VAL A 85 11.33 13.34 -14.07
N ALA A 86 10.61 12.28 -13.79
CA ALA A 86 9.22 12.18 -14.20
C ALA A 86 8.36 11.52 -13.15
N THR A 87 7.14 12.01 -13.00
CA THR A 87 6.10 11.38 -12.21
C THR A 87 4.96 10.95 -13.12
N LEU A 88 4.31 9.87 -12.75
CA LEU A 88 3.15 9.35 -13.45
C LEU A 88 1.97 9.31 -12.51
N ASP A 89 0.88 9.92 -12.92
CA ASP A 89 -0.38 9.78 -12.20
C ASP A 89 -0.87 8.34 -12.32
N ILE A 90 -1.31 7.79 -11.19
CA ILE A 90 -1.80 6.43 -11.13
C ILE A 90 -3.32 6.45 -10.92
N ASP A 91 -4.03 5.63 -11.67
CA ASP A 91 -5.44 5.39 -11.40
C ASP A 91 -5.58 4.50 -10.17
N TRP A 92 -5.39 5.11 -9.00
CA TRP A 92 -5.38 4.40 -7.73
C TRP A 92 -6.75 3.83 -7.33
N LYS A 93 -7.79 4.25 -8.02
CA LYS A 93 -9.14 3.71 -7.79
C LYS A 93 -9.34 2.34 -8.44
N ASP A 94 -8.46 1.98 -9.37
CA ASP A 94 -8.44 0.66 -9.97
C ASP A 94 -7.47 -0.21 -9.18
N PRO A 95 -7.95 -1.22 -8.43
CA PRO A 95 -7.06 -2.04 -7.60
C PRO A 95 -5.98 -2.77 -8.37
N ALA A 96 -6.27 -3.19 -9.60
CA ALA A 96 -5.30 -3.91 -10.43
C ALA A 96 -4.19 -2.98 -10.90
N VAL A 97 -4.53 -1.76 -11.31
CA VAL A 97 -3.56 -0.76 -11.74
C VAL A 97 -2.65 -0.37 -10.58
N LEU A 98 -3.23 -0.13 -9.42
CA LEU A 98 -2.43 0.22 -8.24
C LEU A 98 -1.46 -0.89 -7.86
N ALA A 99 -1.92 -2.14 -7.86
CA ALA A 99 -1.06 -3.27 -7.54
C ALA A 99 0.12 -3.38 -8.52
N GLU A 100 -0.13 -3.16 -9.80
CA GLU A 100 0.92 -3.17 -10.81
C GLU A 100 1.99 -2.11 -10.51
N HIS A 101 1.57 -0.90 -10.16
CA HIS A 101 2.51 0.16 -9.83
C HIS A 101 3.29 -0.11 -8.56
N LEU A 102 2.66 -0.72 -7.55
CA LEU A 102 3.37 -1.10 -6.33
C LEU A 102 4.48 -2.12 -6.59
N ARG A 103 4.30 -2.97 -7.60
CA ARG A 103 5.30 -3.98 -7.98
C ARG A 103 6.31 -3.48 -9.01
N SER A 104 6.20 -2.24 -9.43
CA SER A 104 7.00 -1.72 -10.55
C SER A 104 8.45 -1.43 -10.21
N GLY A 105 8.81 -1.44 -8.94
CA GLY A 105 10.15 -1.08 -8.51
C GLY A 105 10.38 0.43 -8.36
N CYS A 106 9.35 1.23 -8.55
CA CYS A 106 9.41 2.69 -8.43
C CYS A 106 8.75 3.14 -7.15
N TYR A 107 9.19 4.28 -6.63
CA TYR A 107 8.57 4.89 -5.45
C TYR A 107 7.15 5.35 -5.80
N VAL A 108 6.21 5.01 -4.92
CA VAL A 108 4.82 5.43 -5.05
C VAL A 108 4.51 6.43 -3.94
N GLU A 109 4.06 7.61 -4.30
CA GLU A 109 3.67 8.66 -3.37
C GLU A 109 2.16 8.76 -3.33
N ILE A 110 1.60 8.76 -2.11
CA ILE A 110 0.17 8.91 -1.89
C ILE A 110 -0.08 10.32 -1.39
N LYS A 111 -0.77 11.12 -2.19
CA LYS A 111 -1.12 12.49 -1.82
C LYS A 111 -2.42 12.44 -1.02
N ARG A 112 -2.30 12.75 0.25
CA ARG A 112 -3.45 12.76 1.15
C ARG A 112 -4.11 14.12 1.15
N ALA A 113 -5.44 14.14 1.13
CA ALA A 113 -6.19 15.35 1.32
C ALA A 113 -5.96 15.85 2.75
N MET A 114 -5.64 17.12 2.90
CA MET A 114 -5.51 17.74 4.22
C MET A 114 -6.89 17.94 4.83
N SER A 115 -7.11 17.37 6.01
CA SER A 115 -8.30 17.70 6.77
C SER A 115 -8.08 19.05 7.44
N TRP A 116 -9.18 19.76 7.75
CA TRP A 116 -9.07 21.04 8.42
C TRP A 116 -8.33 20.97 9.76
N ARG A 117 -8.25 19.79 10.36
CA ARG A 117 -7.52 19.57 11.61
C ARG A 117 -6.02 19.76 11.46
N ASP A 118 -5.52 19.55 10.26
CA ASP A 118 -4.08 19.66 10.01
C ASP A 118 -3.62 21.11 9.90
N TRP A 119 -4.57 22.03 9.92
CA TRP A 119 -4.26 23.46 9.89
C TRP A 119 -3.92 24.05 11.26
N ASN A 120 -4.08 23.29 12.30
CA ASN A 120 -3.78 23.74 13.67
C ASN A 120 -2.38 23.21 14.10
#